data_7ad02197ce34c840f6f6ef2a9018508d
#
_entry.id   7ad02197ce34c840f6f6ef2a9018508d
#
_cell.length_a   1.000
_cell.length_b   1.000
_cell.length_c   1.000
_cell.angle_alpha   90.00
_cell.angle_beta   90.00
_cell.angle_gamma   90.00
#
_symmetry.space_group_name_H-M   'P 1'
#
loop_
_entity.id
_entity.type
_entity.pdbx_description
1 polymer ?
#
loop_
_entity_poly.entity_id
_entity_poly.type
_entity_poly.pdbx_seq_one_letter_code
_entity_poly.pdbx_strand_id
1 'polypeptide(L)'
;RGDVIGLYPLMPDKMKVDRDEKNRLIYIYSRYDEANPNLKQQGDIVLQAEDVLHIPGLGYDGLVGYSPIALAKNAIGISLACEDYGSTFFANGASPSGVLEHPGVIKNPERVRDAWQRAYGGSNSHHTAILEEGMKYTPIGISPEQAQFLETRKFQINEIARIFRVPPHMVGDLEKSSFSNIEQQSLEFVKYTLEPWLVRWEQSIQRTLFSPEEKKRYFAKFNVEGLLRGDYASRMSGYATARQNGWMSANDIRELENMDRIPAEEGGDLYLINGNMLPLGNAGAFADTQTGKEEKPDEEVLEVEEPGGDGDSSGGTDTVPQRHHRRGKLV
;
A
#
# COMPACT_ATOMS: atom_id res chain seq x y z
N ARG A 1 16.05 -1.50 -32.27
CA ARG A 1 15.26 -0.62 -31.42
C ARG A 1 16.10 0.59 -31.06
N GLY A 2 15.55 1.81 -31.26
CA GLY A 2 16.23 3.04 -30.86
C GLY A 2 16.09 3.33 -29.38
N ASP A 3 16.73 4.38 -28.91
CA ASP A 3 16.64 4.84 -27.53
C ASP A 3 15.25 5.38 -27.22
N VAL A 4 14.77 5.15 -25.99
CA VAL A 4 13.51 5.69 -25.51
C VAL A 4 13.70 7.18 -25.20
N ILE A 5 13.07 8.04 -25.98
CA ILE A 5 13.15 9.50 -25.83
C ILE A 5 12.01 10.11 -25.02
N GLY A 6 10.91 9.37 -24.83
CA GLY A 6 9.75 9.85 -24.08
C GLY A 6 8.69 8.78 -23.92
N LEU A 7 7.83 8.96 -22.92
CA LEU A 7 6.66 8.14 -22.67
C LEU A 7 5.43 9.05 -22.70
N TYR A 8 4.46 8.69 -23.51
CA TYR A 8 3.22 9.45 -23.67
C TYR A 8 2.04 8.63 -23.12
N PRO A 9 1.25 9.18 -22.19
CA PRO A 9 0.11 8.48 -21.64
C PRO A 9 -0.97 8.29 -22.70
N LEU A 10 -1.48 7.07 -22.81
CA LEU A 10 -2.62 6.73 -23.64
C LEU A 10 -3.80 6.37 -22.74
N MET A 11 -5.00 6.84 -23.10
CA MET A 11 -6.20 6.63 -22.30
C MET A 11 -6.65 5.16 -22.41
N PRO A 12 -6.80 4.45 -21.27
CA PRO A 12 -7.16 3.02 -21.28
C PRO A 12 -8.52 2.72 -21.91
N ASP A 13 -9.48 3.62 -21.78
CA ASP A 13 -10.83 3.51 -22.36
C ASP A 13 -10.84 3.57 -23.89
N LYS A 14 -9.79 4.16 -24.50
CA LYS A 14 -9.56 4.23 -25.93
C LYS A 14 -8.66 3.11 -26.45
N MET A 15 -8.21 2.21 -25.58
CA MET A 15 -7.24 1.16 -25.92
C MET A 15 -7.89 -0.22 -25.92
N LYS A 16 -7.79 -0.92 -27.04
CA LYS A 16 -8.13 -2.34 -27.14
C LYS A 16 -6.84 -3.15 -27.25
N VAL A 17 -6.71 -4.16 -26.41
CA VAL A 17 -5.63 -5.15 -26.50
C VAL A 17 -6.12 -6.33 -27.31
N ASP A 18 -5.37 -6.73 -28.34
CA ASP A 18 -5.75 -7.80 -29.27
C ASP A 18 -4.51 -8.59 -29.72
N ARG A 19 -4.70 -9.57 -30.58
CA ARG A 19 -3.63 -10.34 -31.23
C ARG A 19 -3.74 -10.25 -32.73
N ASP A 20 -2.59 -10.16 -33.39
CA ASP A 20 -2.52 -10.19 -34.83
C ASP A 20 -2.71 -11.63 -35.39
N GLU A 21 -2.74 -11.77 -36.73
CA GLU A 21 -2.84 -13.07 -37.41
C GLU A 21 -1.73 -14.07 -37.05
N LYS A 22 -0.60 -13.58 -36.55
CA LYS A 22 0.54 -14.37 -36.07
C LYS A 22 0.52 -14.61 -34.56
N ASN A 23 -0.61 -14.33 -33.90
CA ASN A 23 -0.81 -14.45 -32.47
C ASN A 23 0.11 -13.54 -31.61
N ARG A 24 0.66 -12.47 -32.19
CA ARG A 24 1.47 -11.47 -31.48
C ARG A 24 0.56 -10.42 -30.86
N LEU A 25 0.89 -9.95 -29.68
CA LEU A 25 0.15 -8.92 -28.96
C LEU A 25 0.24 -7.59 -29.71
N ILE A 26 -0.91 -6.98 -29.94
CA ILE A 26 -1.04 -5.64 -30.54
C ILE A 26 -1.98 -4.80 -29.71
N TYR A 27 -1.85 -3.49 -29.83
CA TYR A 27 -2.68 -2.49 -29.17
C TYR A 27 -3.35 -1.63 -30.23
N ILE A 28 -4.67 -1.54 -30.18
CA ILE A 28 -5.48 -0.75 -31.11
C ILE A 28 -5.97 0.47 -30.33
N TYR A 29 -5.44 1.63 -30.66
CA TYR A 29 -5.79 2.89 -30.03
C TYR A 29 -6.77 3.67 -30.89
N SER A 30 -7.98 3.91 -30.34
CA SER A 30 -8.99 4.73 -31.01
C SER A 30 -8.68 6.21 -30.84
N ARG A 31 -8.59 6.90 -31.98
CA ARG A 31 -8.43 8.37 -31.99
C ARG A 31 -9.75 9.11 -31.85
N TYR A 32 -10.86 8.38 -31.75
CA TYR A 32 -12.16 9.00 -31.59
C TYR A 32 -12.23 9.88 -30.35
N ASP A 33 -12.64 11.12 -30.54
CA ASP A 33 -12.91 12.08 -29.49
C ASP A 33 -14.23 12.79 -29.82
N GLU A 34 -15.19 12.75 -28.88
CA GLU A 34 -16.48 13.43 -29.07
C GLU A 34 -16.30 14.95 -29.17
N ALA A 35 -15.31 15.49 -28.46
CA ALA A 35 -14.98 16.93 -28.51
C ALA A 35 -14.31 17.35 -29.83
N ASN A 36 -13.76 16.38 -30.60
CA ASN A 36 -13.05 16.67 -31.84
C ASN A 36 -13.42 15.67 -32.97
N PRO A 37 -14.61 15.83 -33.61
CA PRO A 37 -15.12 14.91 -34.61
C PRO A 37 -14.22 14.73 -35.85
N ASN A 38 -13.32 15.67 -36.12
CA ASN A 38 -12.39 15.58 -37.25
C ASN A 38 -11.33 14.46 -37.04
N LEU A 39 -11.05 14.05 -35.79
CA LEU A 39 -10.18 12.92 -35.51
C LEU A 39 -10.80 11.56 -35.90
N LYS A 40 -12.12 11.49 -36.05
CA LYS A 40 -12.87 10.31 -36.53
C LYS A 40 -12.42 9.82 -37.88
N GLN A 41 -11.92 10.71 -38.73
CA GLN A 41 -11.48 10.40 -40.09
C GLN A 41 -10.08 9.80 -40.18
N GLN A 42 -9.32 9.85 -39.06
CA GLN A 42 -7.93 9.37 -39.06
C GLN A 42 -7.78 7.87 -38.74
N GLY A 43 -8.88 7.19 -38.41
CA GLY A 43 -8.89 5.75 -38.07
C GLY A 43 -8.14 5.40 -36.79
N ASP A 44 -8.17 4.11 -36.44
CA ASP A 44 -7.46 3.58 -35.28
C ASP A 44 -5.97 3.40 -35.59
N ILE A 45 -5.13 3.54 -34.57
CA ILE A 45 -3.69 3.27 -34.65
C ILE A 45 -3.43 1.89 -34.08
N VAL A 46 -2.71 1.06 -34.83
CA VAL A 46 -2.20 -0.23 -34.36
C VAL A 46 -0.76 -0.03 -33.86
N LEU A 47 -0.54 -0.26 -32.59
CA LEU A 47 0.77 -0.19 -31.92
C LEU A 47 1.28 -1.60 -31.63
N GLN A 48 2.58 -1.81 -31.77
CA GLN A 48 3.21 -3.08 -31.43
C GLN A 48 3.46 -3.21 -29.93
N ALA A 49 3.57 -4.42 -29.42
CA ALA A 49 3.82 -4.67 -28.01
C ALA A 49 5.11 -4.02 -27.46
N GLU A 50 6.07 -3.79 -28.34
CA GLU A 50 7.35 -3.13 -28.00
C GLU A 50 7.24 -1.62 -27.90
N ASP A 51 6.20 -1.01 -28.45
CA ASP A 51 5.96 0.43 -28.43
C ASP A 51 5.03 0.87 -27.29
N VAL A 52 4.49 -0.08 -26.51
CA VAL A 52 3.53 0.19 -25.44
C VAL A 52 4.03 -0.32 -24.12
N LEU A 53 4.25 0.58 -23.17
CA LEU A 53 4.44 0.22 -21.76
C LEU A 53 3.07 -0.09 -21.15
N HIS A 54 2.71 -1.37 -21.13
CA HIS A 54 1.45 -1.83 -20.55
C HIS A 54 1.65 -2.38 -19.13
N ILE A 55 0.87 -1.84 -18.19
CA ILE A 55 0.87 -2.24 -16.78
C ILE A 55 -0.53 -2.76 -16.45
N PRO A 56 -0.79 -4.05 -16.68
CA PRO A 56 -2.12 -4.62 -16.48
C PRO A 56 -2.47 -4.70 -14.99
N GLY A 57 -3.73 -4.41 -14.66
CA GLY A 57 -4.31 -4.72 -13.36
C GLY A 57 -4.55 -6.23 -13.19
N LEU A 58 -5.30 -6.60 -12.16
CA LEU A 58 -5.77 -7.97 -11.99
C LEU A 58 -6.76 -8.32 -13.12
N GLY A 59 -6.50 -9.41 -13.83
CA GLY A 59 -7.35 -9.92 -14.90
C GLY A 59 -7.31 -11.45 -14.95
N TYR A 60 -8.17 -12.06 -15.73
CA TYR A 60 -8.24 -13.53 -15.85
C TYR A 60 -7.35 -14.10 -16.96
N ASP A 61 -7.06 -13.33 -17.99
CA ASP A 61 -6.33 -13.76 -19.18
C ASP A 61 -4.85 -13.34 -19.19
N GLY A 62 -4.44 -12.54 -18.21
CA GLY A 62 -3.08 -11.98 -18.12
C GLY A 62 -2.77 -10.90 -19.16
N LEU A 63 -3.75 -10.51 -19.99
CA LEU A 63 -3.61 -9.48 -21.01
C LEU A 63 -4.23 -8.17 -20.57
N VAL A 64 -5.48 -8.22 -20.11
CA VAL A 64 -6.26 -7.04 -19.71
C VAL A 64 -6.69 -7.16 -18.27
N GLY A 65 -6.50 -6.11 -17.50
CA GLY A 65 -7.00 -6.03 -16.13
C GLY A 65 -8.48 -5.67 -16.07
N TYR A 66 -9.16 -6.18 -15.05
CA TYR A 66 -10.52 -5.74 -14.74
C TYR A 66 -10.53 -4.29 -14.27
N SER A 67 -11.52 -3.52 -14.70
CA SER A 67 -11.79 -2.21 -14.12
C SER A 67 -12.37 -2.39 -12.70
N PRO A 68 -11.74 -1.87 -11.65
CA PRO A 68 -12.31 -1.89 -10.29
C PRO A 68 -13.66 -1.21 -10.22
N ILE A 69 -13.86 -0.14 -11.01
CA ILE A 69 -15.14 0.58 -11.12
C ILE A 69 -16.23 -0.32 -11.70
N ALA A 70 -15.92 -1.06 -12.78
CA ALA A 70 -16.88 -1.97 -13.39
C ALA A 70 -17.25 -3.13 -12.46
N LEU A 71 -16.27 -3.68 -11.74
CA LEU A 71 -16.51 -4.74 -10.74
C LEU A 71 -17.35 -4.25 -9.55
N ALA A 72 -17.14 -3.02 -9.14
CA ALA A 72 -17.79 -2.39 -7.99
C ALA A 72 -19.04 -1.57 -8.38
N LYS A 73 -19.53 -1.66 -9.61
CA LYS A 73 -20.60 -0.80 -10.14
C LYS A 73 -21.84 -0.74 -9.23
N ASN A 74 -22.22 -1.85 -8.59
CA ASN A 74 -23.38 -1.88 -7.71
C ASN A 74 -23.14 -1.10 -6.40
N ALA A 75 -21.97 -1.25 -5.79
CA ALA A 75 -21.61 -0.51 -4.57
C ALA A 75 -21.51 1.00 -4.85
N ILE A 76 -20.90 1.37 -5.98
CA ILE A 76 -20.82 2.77 -6.44
C ILE A 76 -22.22 3.28 -6.75
N GLY A 77 -23.06 2.50 -7.43
CA GLY A 77 -24.45 2.90 -7.76
C GLY A 77 -25.29 3.12 -6.51
N ILE A 78 -25.18 2.29 -5.49
CA ILE A 78 -25.86 2.48 -4.20
C ILE A 78 -25.36 3.76 -3.53
N SER A 79 -24.04 4.02 -3.56
CA SER A 79 -23.46 5.24 -2.98
C SER A 79 -24.03 6.50 -3.65
N LEU A 80 -24.08 6.54 -4.98
CA LEU A 80 -24.67 7.63 -5.76
C LEU A 80 -26.17 7.79 -5.48
N ALA A 81 -26.92 6.69 -5.43
CA ALA A 81 -28.35 6.73 -5.10
C ALA A 81 -28.61 7.24 -3.68
N CYS A 82 -27.75 6.88 -2.70
CA CYS A 82 -27.81 7.45 -1.36
C CYS A 82 -27.52 8.97 -1.35
N GLU A 83 -26.60 9.42 -2.17
CA GLU A 83 -26.28 10.83 -2.30
C GLU A 83 -27.44 11.62 -2.90
N ASP A 84 -28.03 11.14 -4.00
CA ASP A 84 -29.20 11.72 -4.65
C ASP A 84 -30.41 11.75 -3.72
N TYR A 85 -30.67 10.65 -3.00
CA TYR A 85 -31.72 10.59 -2.00
C TYR A 85 -31.49 11.64 -0.89
N GLY A 86 -30.29 11.69 -0.33
CA GLY A 86 -29.93 12.65 0.71
C GLY A 86 -30.07 14.10 0.23
N SER A 87 -29.57 14.39 -0.96
CA SER A 87 -29.69 15.72 -1.58
C SER A 87 -31.14 16.13 -1.74
N THR A 88 -31.99 15.27 -2.31
CA THR A 88 -33.42 15.54 -2.51
C THR A 88 -34.15 15.67 -1.16
N PHE A 89 -33.85 14.80 -0.23
CA PHE A 89 -34.45 14.80 1.10
C PHE A 89 -34.18 16.12 1.86
N PHE A 90 -32.92 16.58 1.88
CA PHE A 90 -32.55 17.82 2.55
C PHE A 90 -32.98 19.04 1.78
N ALA A 91 -32.98 19.05 0.44
CA ALA A 91 -33.47 20.16 -0.37
C ALA A 91 -34.96 20.39 -0.18
N ASN A 92 -35.74 19.35 0.01
CA ASN A 92 -37.17 19.43 0.30
C ASN A 92 -37.51 19.67 1.78
N GLY A 93 -36.51 20.04 2.60
CA GLY A 93 -36.70 20.40 4.01
C GLY A 93 -36.84 19.18 4.93
N ALA A 94 -36.35 18.03 4.53
CA ALA A 94 -36.45 16.77 5.26
C ALA A 94 -37.91 16.37 5.53
N SER A 95 -38.20 15.53 6.50
CA SER A 95 -39.58 15.28 6.95
C SER A 95 -40.23 16.59 7.42
N PRO A 96 -41.54 16.79 7.25
CA PRO A 96 -42.21 17.91 7.88
C PRO A 96 -41.83 17.89 9.37
N SER A 97 -41.36 19.02 9.88
CA SER A 97 -40.91 19.15 11.27
C SER A 97 -41.99 18.75 12.29
N GLY A 98 -43.20 18.63 11.82
CA GLY A 98 -44.34 18.20 12.61
C GLY A 98 -45.65 18.23 11.85
N VAL A 99 -46.69 17.74 12.47
CA VAL A 99 -48.08 17.76 11.98
C VAL A 99 -48.86 18.74 12.80
N LEU A 100 -49.59 19.64 12.11
CA LEU A 100 -50.59 20.49 12.70
C LEU A 100 -51.94 19.76 12.66
N GLU A 101 -52.45 19.38 13.81
CA GLU A 101 -53.74 18.75 13.97
C GLU A 101 -54.79 19.82 14.35
N HIS A 102 -55.96 19.73 13.73
CA HIS A 102 -57.09 20.60 14.05
C HIS A 102 -58.34 19.72 14.33
N PRO A 103 -59.09 19.98 15.38
CA PRO A 103 -60.26 19.15 15.77
C PRO A 103 -61.43 19.21 14.81
N GLY A 104 -61.47 20.23 13.91
CA GLY A 104 -62.49 20.39 12.89
C GLY A 104 -61.95 20.36 11.48
N VAL A 105 -62.81 20.69 10.50
CA VAL A 105 -62.41 20.72 9.08
C VAL A 105 -61.81 22.06 8.73
N ILE A 106 -60.57 22.06 8.26
CA ILE A 106 -59.88 23.25 7.72
C ILE A 106 -60.37 23.49 6.30
N LYS A 107 -61.09 24.61 6.08
CA LYS A 107 -61.65 24.95 4.75
C LYS A 107 -60.57 25.26 3.70
N ASN A 108 -59.40 25.75 4.11
CA ASN A 108 -58.31 26.06 3.22
C ASN A 108 -56.97 25.65 3.87
N PRO A 109 -56.52 24.38 3.68
CA PRO A 109 -55.30 23.88 4.27
C PRO A 109 -54.04 24.59 3.75
N GLU A 110 -54.05 25.04 2.48
CA GLU A 110 -52.91 25.71 1.87
C GLU A 110 -52.61 27.06 2.55
N ARG A 111 -53.66 27.83 2.81
CA ARG A 111 -53.52 29.09 3.52
C ARG A 111 -52.93 28.93 4.93
N VAL A 112 -53.33 27.88 5.63
CA VAL A 112 -52.80 27.58 6.96
C VAL A 112 -51.32 27.17 6.86
N ARG A 113 -50.96 26.36 5.86
CA ARG A 113 -49.58 25.97 5.60
C ARG A 113 -48.71 27.20 5.29
N ASP A 114 -49.17 28.07 4.40
CA ASP A 114 -48.41 29.26 4.00
C ASP A 114 -48.26 30.26 5.16
N ALA A 115 -49.28 30.39 5.98
CA ALA A 115 -49.23 31.24 7.18
C ALA A 115 -48.24 30.66 8.20
N TRP A 116 -48.27 29.35 8.41
CA TRP A 116 -47.32 28.65 9.27
C TRP A 116 -45.88 28.79 8.78
N GLN A 117 -45.66 28.56 7.48
CA GLN A 117 -44.33 28.63 6.89
C GLN A 117 -43.76 30.04 6.93
N ARG A 118 -44.56 31.06 6.75
CA ARG A 118 -44.17 32.48 6.92
C ARG A 118 -43.84 32.84 8.36
N ALA A 119 -44.62 32.33 9.30
CA ALA A 119 -44.45 32.67 10.72
C ALA A 119 -43.28 31.90 11.37
N TYR A 120 -43.05 30.64 10.99
CA TYR A 120 -42.16 29.71 11.69
C TYR A 120 -41.16 29.00 10.76
N GLY A 121 -41.13 29.33 9.47
CA GLY A 121 -40.17 28.76 8.52
C GLY A 121 -38.89 29.59 8.40
N GLY A 122 -37.83 28.98 7.89
CA GLY A 122 -36.53 29.62 7.63
C GLY A 122 -35.89 30.23 8.88
N SER A 123 -35.55 31.51 8.82
CA SER A 123 -34.94 32.26 9.93
C SER A 123 -35.81 32.38 11.18
N ASN A 124 -37.13 32.14 11.06
CA ASN A 124 -38.10 32.28 12.13
C ASN A 124 -38.38 30.95 12.87
N SER A 125 -37.66 29.91 12.58
CA SER A 125 -37.87 28.56 13.10
C SER A 125 -37.72 28.43 14.64
N HIS A 126 -37.14 29.43 15.29
CA HIS A 126 -36.97 29.46 16.76
C HIS A 126 -38.01 30.30 17.50
N HIS A 127 -39.01 30.88 16.81
CA HIS A 127 -40.04 31.63 17.46
C HIS A 127 -41.05 30.74 18.16
N THR A 128 -41.57 31.19 19.30
CA THR A 128 -42.63 30.49 20.02
C THR A 128 -43.90 30.43 19.18
N ALA A 129 -44.39 29.23 18.89
CA ALA A 129 -45.62 29.03 18.15
C ALA A 129 -46.84 29.20 19.06
N ILE A 130 -47.81 30.00 18.64
CA ILE A 130 -49.13 30.16 19.28
C ILE A 130 -50.14 29.41 18.43
N LEU A 131 -50.81 28.42 19.03
CA LEU A 131 -51.81 27.57 18.36
C LEU A 131 -53.20 28.00 18.82
N GLU A 132 -54.06 28.33 17.86
CA GLU A 132 -55.43 28.76 18.10
C GLU A 132 -56.43 27.61 17.83
N GLU A 133 -57.68 27.76 18.26
CA GLU A 133 -58.80 26.91 17.94
C GLU A 133 -58.57 25.40 18.25
N GLY A 134 -57.78 25.09 19.27
CA GLY A 134 -57.51 23.73 19.67
C GLY A 134 -56.53 22.95 18.76
N MET A 135 -55.83 23.65 17.89
CA MET A 135 -54.74 23.03 17.11
C MET A 135 -53.69 22.46 18.03
N LYS A 136 -53.10 21.35 17.59
CA LYS A 136 -51.94 20.72 18.23
C LYS A 136 -50.81 20.58 17.22
N TYR A 137 -49.61 20.82 17.68
CA TYR A 137 -48.38 20.53 16.91
C TYR A 137 -47.72 19.30 17.49
N THR A 138 -47.65 18.27 16.67
CA THR A 138 -46.92 17.02 17.01
C THR A 138 -45.64 17.00 16.23
N PRO A 139 -44.48 17.16 16.88
CA PRO A 139 -43.21 17.09 16.18
C PRO A 139 -42.97 15.64 15.68
N ILE A 140 -42.55 15.52 14.43
CA ILE A 140 -42.07 14.24 13.89
C ILE A 140 -40.58 14.21 14.17
N GLY A 141 -40.17 13.30 15.07
CA GLY A 141 -38.76 13.09 15.36
C GLY A 141 -38.01 12.45 14.17
N ILE A 142 -36.69 12.39 14.26
CA ILE A 142 -35.88 11.66 13.29
C ILE A 142 -36.36 10.22 13.25
N SER A 143 -36.85 9.78 12.09
CA SER A 143 -37.34 8.41 11.95
C SER A 143 -36.16 7.41 12.02
N PRO A 144 -36.39 6.16 12.42
CA PRO A 144 -35.37 5.11 12.40
C PRO A 144 -34.72 4.95 11.01
N GLU A 145 -35.48 5.20 9.94
CA GLU A 145 -34.95 5.17 8.58
C GLU A 145 -33.93 6.27 8.32
N GLN A 146 -34.05 7.43 8.94
CA GLN A 146 -33.08 8.54 8.80
C GLN A 146 -31.76 8.21 9.51
N ALA A 147 -31.83 7.57 10.68
CA ALA A 147 -30.63 7.09 11.38
C ALA A 147 -29.92 6.00 10.57
N GLN A 148 -30.66 5.03 10.02
CA GLN A 148 -30.13 4.00 9.14
C GLN A 148 -29.50 4.57 7.84
N PHE A 149 -30.05 5.66 7.32
CA PHE A 149 -29.48 6.33 6.15
C PHE A 149 -28.06 6.84 6.41
N LEU A 150 -27.81 7.47 7.55
CA LEU A 150 -26.46 7.94 7.91
C LEU A 150 -25.48 6.77 8.10
N GLU A 151 -25.91 5.68 8.72
CA GLU A 151 -25.10 4.47 8.86
C GLU A 151 -24.81 3.84 7.50
N THR A 152 -25.78 3.83 6.59
CA THR A 152 -25.59 3.35 5.22
C THR A 152 -24.55 4.18 4.48
N ARG A 153 -24.57 5.50 4.58
CA ARG A 153 -23.54 6.37 3.97
C ARG A 153 -22.15 6.08 4.51
N LYS A 154 -22.00 5.91 5.83
CA LYS A 154 -20.73 5.53 6.44
C LYS A 154 -20.27 4.15 5.95
N PHE A 155 -21.17 3.19 5.85
CA PHE A 155 -20.86 1.87 5.31
C PHE A 155 -20.36 1.96 3.87
N GLN A 156 -20.97 2.80 3.02
CA GLN A 156 -20.56 2.99 1.62
C GLN A 156 -19.15 3.56 1.49
N ILE A 157 -18.72 4.47 2.37
CA ILE A 157 -17.34 4.97 2.39
C ILE A 157 -16.37 3.81 2.60
N ASN A 158 -16.64 2.96 3.60
CA ASN A 158 -15.81 1.80 3.92
C ASN A 158 -15.83 0.74 2.80
N GLU A 159 -16.99 0.57 2.13
CA GLU A 159 -17.12 -0.35 1.00
C GLU A 159 -16.26 0.10 -0.19
N ILE A 160 -16.33 1.38 -0.56
CA ILE A 160 -15.50 1.94 -1.64
C ILE A 160 -14.01 1.87 -1.26
N ALA A 161 -13.64 2.25 -0.04
CA ALA A 161 -12.28 2.16 0.46
C ALA A 161 -11.71 0.73 0.36
N ARG A 162 -12.53 -0.28 0.69
CA ARG A 162 -12.18 -1.70 0.61
C ARG A 162 -11.94 -2.16 -0.83
N ILE A 163 -12.76 -1.72 -1.79
CA ILE A 163 -12.60 -2.04 -3.21
C ILE A 163 -11.25 -1.60 -3.73
N PHE A 164 -10.81 -0.40 -3.35
CA PHE A 164 -9.51 0.14 -3.73
C PHE A 164 -8.39 -0.24 -2.76
N ARG A 165 -8.68 -1.00 -1.70
CA ARG A 165 -7.74 -1.38 -0.64
C ARG A 165 -7.05 -0.18 0.02
N VAL A 166 -7.79 0.92 0.15
CA VAL A 166 -7.32 2.13 0.83
C VAL A 166 -7.85 2.12 2.26
N PRO A 167 -7.03 2.29 3.28
CA PRO A 167 -7.48 2.39 4.65
C PRO A 167 -8.47 3.56 4.84
N PRO A 168 -9.55 3.38 5.60
CA PRO A 168 -10.58 4.40 5.78
C PRO A 168 -10.06 5.76 6.27
N HIS A 169 -9.02 5.78 7.13
CA HIS A 169 -8.43 7.03 7.62
C HIS A 169 -7.81 7.88 6.49
N MET A 170 -7.32 7.26 5.40
CA MET A 170 -6.76 7.97 4.24
C MET A 170 -7.83 8.66 3.38
N VAL A 171 -9.08 8.25 3.50
CA VAL A 171 -10.24 8.91 2.87
C VAL A 171 -11.04 9.76 3.87
N GLY A 172 -10.46 10.04 5.05
CA GLY A 172 -11.02 10.96 6.04
C GLY A 172 -11.98 10.32 7.05
N ASP A 173 -12.18 9.01 7.02
CA ASP A 173 -12.97 8.29 8.03
C ASP A 173 -12.07 7.90 9.22
N LEU A 174 -12.15 8.69 10.30
CA LEU A 174 -11.34 8.50 11.51
C LEU A 174 -12.12 7.84 12.67
N GLU A 175 -13.36 7.40 12.45
CA GLU A 175 -14.26 6.96 13.52
C GLU A 175 -13.68 5.80 14.34
N LYS A 176 -12.93 4.89 13.71
CA LYS A 176 -12.30 3.72 14.36
C LYS A 176 -10.78 3.82 14.44
N SER A 177 -10.24 5.02 14.28
CA SER A 177 -8.79 5.23 14.17
C SER A 177 -8.21 5.73 15.49
N SER A 178 -7.18 5.04 16.01
CA SER A 178 -6.27 5.54 17.03
C SER A 178 -4.92 5.86 16.40
N PHE A 179 -4.09 6.68 17.02
CA PHE A 179 -2.79 7.07 16.47
C PHE A 179 -1.91 5.85 16.15
N SER A 180 -1.83 4.86 17.04
CA SER A 180 -1.06 3.62 16.81
C SER A 180 -1.63 2.78 15.66
N ASN A 181 -2.95 2.78 15.50
CA ASN A 181 -3.62 2.07 14.42
C ASN A 181 -3.40 2.73 13.06
N ILE A 182 -3.37 4.05 13.00
CA ILE A 182 -3.14 4.83 11.77
C ILE A 182 -1.75 4.53 11.21
N GLU A 183 -0.74 4.51 12.07
CA GLU A 183 0.63 4.20 11.66
C GLU A 183 0.73 2.77 11.10
N GLN A 184 0.21 1.78 11.83
CA GLN A 184 0.18 0.40 11.38
C GLN A 184 -0.58 0.23 10.05
N GLN A 185 -1.75 0.85 9.92
CA GLN A 185 -2.54 0.81 8.68
C GLN A 185 -1.83 1.51 7.50
N SER A 186 -1.04 2.55 7.77
CA SER A 186 -0.23 3.21 6.75
C SER A 186 0.88 2.30 6.23
N LEU A 187 1.55 1.55 7.11
CA LEU A 187 2.54 0.53 6.72
C LEU A 187 1.88 -0.60 5.92
N GLU A 188 0.71 -1.06 6.36
CA GLU A 188 -0.07 -2.08 5.66
C GLU A 188 -0.51 -1.62 4.27
N PHE A 189 -0.89 -0.35 4.12
CA PHE A 189 -1.22 0.23 2.82
C PHE A 189 -0.04 0.16 1.85
N VAL A 190 1.16 0.52 2.30
CA VAL A 190 2.36 0.40 1.47
C VAL A 190 2.60 -1.06 1.08
N LYS A 191 2.57 -1.98 2.04
CA LYS A 191 2.89 -3.39 1.85
C LYS A 191 1.85 -4.15 1.01
N TYR A 192 0.56 -3.93 1.27
CA TYR A 192 -0.51 -4.74 0.66
C TYR A 192 -1.22 -4.06 -0.51
N THR A 193 -1.14 -2.74 -0.60
CA THR A 193 -1.82 -1.99 -1.67
C THR A 193 -0.84 -1.44 -2.69
N LEU A 194 0.21 -0.73 -2.27
CA LEU A 194 1.15 -0.10 -3.18
C LEU A 194 2.18 -1.08 -3.74
N GLU A 195 2.84 -1.88 -2.90
CA GLU A 195 3.92 -2.77 -3.32
C GLU A 195 3.54 -3.69 -4.49
N PRO A 196 2.34 -4.32 -4.52
CA PRO A 196 1.93 -5.12 -5.68
C PRO A 196 1.85 -4.32 -6.99
N TRP A 197 1.50 -3.03 -6.92
CA TRP A 197 1.50 -2.15 -8.08
C TRP A 197 2.91 -1.75 -8.49
N LEU A 198 3.75 -1.40 -7.53
CA LEU A 198 5.14 -1.03 -7.78
C LEU A 198 5.90 -2.17 -8.45
N VAL A 199 5.72 -3.41 -7.97
CA VAL A 199 6.32 -4.61 -8.58
C VAL A 199 5.84 -4.80 -10.02
N ARG A 200 4.54 -4.57 -10.31
CA ARG A 200 4.04 -4.64 -11.70
C ARG A 200 4.68 -3.58 -12.59
N TRP A 201 4.83 -2.37 -12.09
CA TRP A 201 5.53 -1.29 -12.79
C TRP A 201 6.99 -1.66 -13.05
N GLU A 202 7.72 -2.08 -12.03
CA GLU A 202 9.12 -2.50 -12.14
C GLU A 202 9.30 -3.59 -13.20
N GLN A 203 8.46 -4.63 -13.14
CA GLN A 203 8.50 -5.73 -14.10
C GLN A 203 8.12 -5.29 -15.52
N SER A 204 7.14 -4.39 -15.67
CA SER A 204 6.74 -3.89 -16.97
C SER A 204 7.82 -2.99 -17.58
N ILE A 205 8.45 -2.11 -16.79
CA ILE A 205 9.61 -1.30 -17.18
C ILE A 205 10.75 -2.20 -17.63
N GLN A 206 11.12 -3.17 -16.79
CA GLN A 206 12.18 -4.13 -17.08
C GLN A 206 11.93 -4.89 -18.39
N ARG A 207 10.69 -5.32 -18.61
CA ARG A 207 10.30 -6.08 -19.80
C ARG A 207 10.32 -5.24 -21.06
N THR A 208 9.78 -4.00 -20.99
CA THR A 208 9.45 -3.21 -22.17
C THR A 208 10.51 -2.16 -22.50
N LEU A 209 11.08 -1.47 -21.51
CA LEU A 209 11.97 -0.34 -21.76
C LEU A 209 13.44 -0.75 -21.90
N PHE A 210 13.87 -1.80 -21.19
CA PHE A 210 15.28 -2.22 -21.23
C PHE A 210 15.55 -3.19 -22.38
N SER A 211 16.66 -2.97 -23.07
CA SER A 211 17.21 -3.91 -24.05
C SER A 211 17.77 -5.15 -23.36
N PRO A 212 18.01 -6.28 -24.06
CA PRO A 212 18.63 -7.46 -23.48
C PRO A 212 19.98 -7.22 -22.81
N GLU A 213 20.76 -6.25 -23.31
CA GLU A 213 22.07 -5.88 -22.76
C GLU A 213 21.92 -5.08 -21.47
N GLU A 214 20.99 -4.12 -21.45
CA GLU A 214 20.69 -3.29 -20.28
C GLU A 214 20.13 -4.11 -19.12
N LYS A 215 19.29 -5.12 -19.39
CA LYS A 215 18.74 -6.04 -18.38
C LYS A 215 19.80 -6.77 -17.57
N LYS A 216 21.02 -6.93 -18.11
CA LYS A 216 22.15 -7.55 -17.39
C LYS A 216 22.81 -6.60 -16.39
N ARG A 217 22.63 -5.28 -16.56
CA ARG A 217 23.33 -4.24 -15.79
C ARG A 217 22.41 -3.39 -14.95
N TYR A 218 21.17 -3.18 -15.40
CA TYR A 218 20.23 -2.26 -14.80
C TYR A 218 18.93 -2.97 -14.42
N PHE A 219 18.32 -2.48 -13.38
CA PHE A 219 16.98 -2.85 -12.98
C PHE A 219 16.20 -1.60 -12.53
N ALA A 220 14.89 -1.61 -12.70
CA ALA A 220 14.01 -0.59 -12.16
C ALA A 220 13.56 -1.01 -10.76
N LYS A 221 13.69 -0.12 -9.78
CA LYS A 221 13.23 -0.33 -8.40
C LYS A 221 12.64 0.96 -7.84
N PHE A 222 11.43 0.89 -7.31
CA PHE A 222 10.85 2.00 -6.57
C PHE A 222 11.39 2.03 -5.15
N ASN A 223 11.85 3.18 -4.71
CA ASN A 223 12.21 3.39 -3.32
C ASN A 223 10.97 3.82 -2.52
N VAL A 224 10.48 2.92 -1.66
CA VAL A 224 9.32 3.16 -0.79
C VAL A 224 9.71 3.60 0.62
N GLU A 225 11.00 3.69 0.92
CA GLU A 225 11.50 4.06 2.25
C GLU A 225 10.93 5.40 2.72
N GLY A 226 10.75 6.35 1.79
CA GLY A 226 10.12 7.64 2.09
C GLY A 226 8.68 7.53 2.60
N LEU A 227 7.92 6.53 2.15
CA LEU A 227 6.54 6.26 2.57
C LEU A 227 6.48 5.51 3.91
N LEU A 228 7.55 4.76 4.23
CA LEU A 228 7.70 4.00 5.47
C LEU A 228 8.32 4.84 6.60
N ARG A 229 8.61 6.12 6.35
CA ARG A 229 9.21 7.07 7.30
C ARG A 229 8.25 7.48 8.44
N GLY A 230 7.42 6.55 8.94
CA GLY A 230 6.43 6.83 9.97
C GLY A 230 7.04 7.26 11.30
N ASP A 231 8.02 6.53 11.84
CA ASP A 231 8.61 6.83 13.14
C ASP A 231 10.10 7.17 13.03
N TYR A 232 10.44 8.43 13.33
CA TYR A 232 11.82 8.89 13.39
C TYR A 232 12.65 8.07 14.38
N ALA A 233 12.08 7.71 15.55
CA ALA A 233 12.78 6.97 16.59
C ALA A 233 13.12 5.54 16.13
N SER A 234 12.16 4.82 15.52
CA SER A 234 12.38 3.47 14.97
C SER A 234 13.42 3.49 13.85
N ARG A 235 13.38 4.49 12.97
CA ARG A 235 14.36 4.65 11.89
C ARG A 235 15.77 4.89 12.44
N MET A 236 15.93 5.82 13.38
CA MET A 236 17.21 6.10 14.01
C MET A 236 17.75 4.89 14.78
N SER A 237 16.90 4.13 15.44
CA SER A 237 17.26 2.87 16.06
C SER A 237 17.71 1.82 15.04
N GLY A 238 17.05 1.73 13.89
CA GLY A 238 17.44 0.88 12.78
C GLY A 238 18.83 1.25 12.24
N TYR A 239 19.10 2.54 12.03
CA TYR A 239 20.41 3.02 11.59
C TYR A 239 21.51 2.75 12.63
N ALA A 240 21.22 2.96 13.90
CA ALA A 240 22.16 2.63 14.97
C ALA A 240 22.54 1.14 14.96
N THR A 241 21.54 0.26 14.78
CA THR A 241 21.75 -1.18 14.67
C THR A 241 22.55 -1.54 13.42
N ALA A 242 22.21 -0.97 12.27
CA ALA A 242 22.91 -1.22 11.01
C ALA A 242 24.38 -0.77 11.06
N ARG A 243 24.64 0.39 11.69
CA ARG A 243 25.99 0.91 11.91
C ARG A 243 26.81 0.04 12.84
N GLN A 244 26.24 -0.41 13.96
CA GLN A 244 26.91 -1.25 14.95
C GLN A 244 27.24 -2.65 14.43
N ASN A 245 26.45 -3.15 13.46
CA ASN A 245 26.66 -4.46 12.87
C ASN A 245 27.42 -4.42 11.53
N GLY A 246 27.94 -3.25 11.12
CA GLY A 246 28.77 -3.11 9.95
C GLY A 246 28.02 -3.20 8.60
N TRP A 247 26.69 -3.02 8.59
CA TRP A 247 25.89 -3.08 7.35
C TRP A 247 25.84 -1.74 6.63
N MET A 248 26.03 -0.63 7.36
CA MET A 248 25.96 0.72 6.82
C MET A 248 27.12 1.58 7.30
N SER A 249 27.67 2.38 6.43
CA SER A 249 28.59 3.46 6.75
C SER A 249 27.83 4.70 7.24
N ALA A 250 28.57 5.70 7.76
CA ALA A 250 27.94 6.99 8.10
C ALA A 250 27.38 7.68 6.86
N ASN A 251 28.08 7.58 5.72
CA ASN A 251 27.66 8.20 4.47
C ASN A 251 26.43 7.53 3.86
N ASP A 252 26.27 6.22 3.99
CA ASP A 252 25.05 5.53 3.55
C ASP A 252 23.81 6.07 4.30
N ILE A 253 23.93 6.27 5.62
CA ILE A 253 22.85 6.84 6.44
C ILE A 253 22.58 8.30 6.07
N ARG A 254 23.64 9.11 5.89
CA ARG A 254 23.53 10.53 5.50
C ARG A 254 22.87 10.68 4.14
N GLU A 255 23.19 9.82 3.19
CA GLU A 255 22.56 9.79 1.86
C GLU A 255 21.07 9.47 1.94
N LEU A 256 20.67 8.51 2.75
CA LEU A 256 19.25 8.18 3.01
C LEU A 256 18.49 9.35 3.67
N GLU A 257 19.15 10.15 4.49
CA GLU A 257 18.57 11.32 5.16
C GLU A 257 18.80 12.64 4.37
N ASN A 258 19.31 12.57 3.13
CA ASN A 258 19.65 13.73 2.29
C ASN A 258 20.59 14.74 2.99
N MET A 259 21.56 14.24 3.72
CA MET A 259 22.62 15.04 4.36
C MET A 259 23.89 15.00 3.51
N ASP A 260 24.70 16.04 3.60
CA ASP A 260 26.00 16.09 2.93
C ASP A 260 26.92 14.95 3.42
N ARG A 261 27.69 14.38 2.49
CA ARG A 261 28.65 13.30 2.80
C ARG A 261 29.80 13.81 3.63
N ILE A 262 30.28 13.00 4.55
CA ILE A 262 31.53 13.20 5.29
C ILE A 262 32.69 12.79 4.37
N PRO A 263 33.80 13.55 4.29
CA PRO A 263 34.97 13.15 3.52
C PRO A 263 35.50 11.76 3.90
N ALA A 264 36.04 11.03 2.91
CA ALA A 264 36.55 9.68 3.15
C ALA A 264 37.71 9.66 4.15
N GLU A 265 38.55 10.70 4.15
CA GLU A 265 39.65 10.90 5.12
C GLU A 265 39.17 11.10 6.55
N GLU A 266 37.92 11.54 6.74
CA GLU A 266 37.29 11.67 8.05
C GLU A 266 36.49 10.41 8.44
N GLY A 267 36.57 9.34 7.65
CA GLY A 267 35.98 8.05 7.94
C GLY A 267 34.48 7.92 7.63
N GLY A 268 33.94 8.80 6.77
CA GLY A 268 32.54 8.78 6.38
C GLY A 268 32.06 7.46 5.76
N ASP A 269 32.94 6.79 5.00
CA ASP A 269 32.65 5.53 4.32
C ASP A 269 33.09 4.27 5.08
N LEU A 270 33.55 4.42 6.35
CA LEU A 270 33.97 3.28 7.17
C LEU A 270 32.77 2.46 7.65
N TYR A 271 32.83 1.16 7.43
CA TYR A 271 31.95 0.18 8.04
C TYR A 271 32.51 -0.25 9.40
N LEU A 272 31.77 0.01 10.46
CA LEU A 272 32.19 -0.27 11.82
C LEU A 272 31.40 -1.46 12.36
N ILE A 273 32.09 -2.34 13.08
CA ILE A 273 31.47 -3.45 13.80
C ILE A 273 31.72 -3.27 15.30
N ASN A 274 30.75 -3.65 16.11
CA ASN A 274 30.95 -3.68 17.57
C ASN A 274 31.96 -4.76 17.93
N GLY A 275 33.11 -4.37 18.46
CA GLY A 275 34.21 -5.28 18.86
C GLY A 275 33.85 -6.30 19.94
N ASN A 276 32.70 -6.18 20.59
CA ASN A 276 32.22 -7.15 21.57
C ASN A 276 31.61 -8.42 20.93
N MET A 277 31.42 -8.44 19.60
CA MET A 277 30.96 -9.65 18.89
C MET A 277 32.17 -10.44 18.43
N LEU A 278 32.37 -11.61 19.03
CA LEU A 278 33.41 -12.55 18.65
C LEU A 278 32.79 -13.78 17.97
N PRO A 279 33.48 -14.43 17.01
CA PRO A 279 33.09 -15.75 16.53
C PRO A 279 32.97 -16.73 17.71
N LEU A 280 31.95 -17.56 17.70
CA LEU A 280 31.66 -18.51 18.80
C LEU A 280 32.86 -19.37 19.17
N GLY A 281 33.70 -19.74 18.19
CA GLY A 281 34.93 -20.50 18.42
C GLY A 281 36.01 -19.73 19.22
N ASN A 282 35.95 -18.40 19.27
CA ASN A 282 36.94 -17.56 19.98
C ASN A 282 36.40 -16.97 21.29
N ALA A 283 35.19 -17.35 21.70
CA ALA A 283 34.57 -16.80 22.91
C ALA A 283 35.35 -17.09 24.18
N GLY A 284 36.06 -18.23 24.25
CA GLY A 284 36.93 -18.63 25.38
C GLY A 284 38.20 -17.77 25.50
N ALA A 285 38.85 -17.48 24.37
CA ALA A 285 40.08 -16.68 24.34
C ALA A 285 39.88 -15.25 24.81
N PHE A 286 38.72 -14.65 24.56
CA PHE A 286 38.38 -13.31 25.03
C PHE A 286 38.14 -13.27 26.57
N ALA A 287 37.52 -14.30 27.13
CA ALA A 287 37.32 -14.44 28.56
C ALA A 287 38.67 -14.58 29.29
N ASP A 288 39.62 -15.31 28.74
CA ASP A 288 40.96 -15.51 29.29
C ASP A 288 41.79 -14.23 29.25
N THR A 289 41.67 -13.40 28.23
CA THR A 289 42.33 -12.10 28.12
C THR A 289 41.80 -11.08 29.17
N GLN A 290 40.50 -11.09 29.44
CA GLN A 290 39.90 -10.22 30.48
C GLN A 290 40.20 -10.65 31.90
N THR A 291 40.47 -11.93 32.12
CA THR A 291 40.76 -12.46 33.46
C THR A 291 42.27 -12.41 33.82
N GLY A 292 43.12 -11.86 32.93
CA GLY A 292 44.53 -11.64 33.22
C GLY A 292 45.35 -12.92 33.35
N LYS A 293 44.89 -14.05 32.78
CA LYS A 293 45.70 -15.23 32.61
C LYS A 293 46.62 -15.01 31.43
N GLU A 294 47.86 -14.61 31.69
CA GLU A 294 48.94 -14.67 30.69
C GLU A 294 49.15 -16.15 30.33
N GLU A 295 48.99 -16.50 29.05
CA GLU A 295 49.50 -17.73 28.50
C GLU A 295 51.01 -17.67 28.65
N LYS A 296 51.55 -18.59 29.45
CA LYS A 296 53.00 -18.88 29.45
C LYS A 296 53.33 -19.43 28.05
N PRO A 297 54.42 -18.96 27.42
CA PRO A 297 54.88 -19.55 26.18
C PRO A 297 55.19 -21.04 26.43
N ASP A 298 54.69 -21.90 25.58
CA ASP A 298 55.00 -23.33 25.55
C ASP A 298 56.52 -23.51 25.42
N GLU A 299 57.13 -24.12 26.44
CA GLU A 299 58.51 -24.60 26.37
C GLU A 299 58.64 -25.60 25.21
N GLU A 300 59.46 -25.28 24.24
CA GLU A 300 59.87 -26.12 23.14
C GLU A 300 60.51 -27.40 23.74
N VAL A 301 59.75 -28.52 23.74
CA VAL A 301 60.29 -29.83 24.10
C VAL A 301 61.07 -30.31 22.87
N LEU A 302 62.40 -30.22 22.99
CA LEU A 302 63.32 -30.86 22.07
C LEU A 302 63.09 -32.38 22.11
N GLU A 303 62.54 -32.95 21.05
CA GLU A 303 62.48 -34.39 20.82
C GLU A 303 63.92 -34.93 20.61
N VAL A 304 64.32 -35.76 21.54
CA VAL A 304 65.53 -36.58 21.42
C VAL A 304 65.11 -37.85 20.69
N GLU A 305 65.64 -38.06 19.47
CA GLU A 305 65.53 -39.30 18.71
C GLU A 305 66.29 -40.44 19.45
N GLU A 306 65.59 -41.50 19.70
CA GLU A 306 66.26 -42.82 19.94
C GLU A 306 65.71 -43.88 18.94
N PRO A 307 66.58 -44.76 18.52
CA PRO A 307 66.30 -45.64 17.36
C PRO A 307 65.80 -47.02 17.73
N GLY A 308 64.89 -47.52 16.94
CA GLY A 308 64.82 -48.91 16.52
C GLY A 308 64.29 -49.98 17.46
N GLY A 309 63.26 -50.68 17.02
CA GLY A 309 62.83 -51.96 17.60
C GLY A 309 61.61 -52.52 16.85
N ASP A 310 61.91 -53.55 16.02
CA ASP A 310 60.98 -54.38 15.29
C ASP A 310 59.96 -55.10 16.18
N GLY A 311 58.74 -55.39 15.62
CA GLY A 311 57.89 -56.42 16.20
C GLY A 311 56.41 -56.36 15.85
N ASP A 312 56.08 -56.81 14.73
CA ASP A 312 55.05 -57.80 14.28
C ASP A 312 53.69 -57.91 15.03
N SER A 313 52.70 -58.08 14.19
CA SER A 313 51.46 -58.88 14.20
C SER A 313 50.14 -58.34 14.76
N SER A 314 49.22 -58.37 13.81
CA SER A 314 47.83 -58.89 13.82
C SER A 314 46.68 -58.08 14.42
N GLY A 315 45.77 -57.72 13.56
CA GLY A 315 44.42 -58.29 13.56
C GLY A 315 43.37 -57.49 14.27
N GLY A 316 42.40 -57.04 13.52
CA GLY A 316 41.11 -56.70 14.11
C GLY A 316 40.33 -55.64 13.35
N THR A 317 39.50 -56.08 12.45
CA THR A 317 38.41 -55.38 11.79
C THR A 317 37.39 -54.93 12.80
N ASP A 318 36.94 -53.66 12.73
CA ASP A 318 35.54 -53.37 13.02
C ASP A 318 35.05 -52.08 12.32
N THR A 319 34.01 -52.30 11.59
CA THR A 319 33.24 -51.39 10.78
C THR A 319 32.33 -50.53 11.64
N VAL A 320 32.30 -49.23 11.38
CA VAL A 320 31.30 -48.30 11.93
C VAL A 320 30.45 -47.73 10.81
N PRO A 321 29.12 -47.76 10.92
CA PRO A 321 28.23 -47.41 9.82
C PRO A 321 27.98 -45.88 9.74
N GLN A 322 28.03 -45.40 8.50
CA GLN A 322 27.60 -44.02 8.15
C GLN A 322 26.11 -43.83 8.32
N ARG A 323 25.70 -42.75 9.02
CA ARG A 323 24.33 -42.27 9.03
C ARG A 323 24.12 -41.24 7.91
N HIS A 324 23.31 -41.61 6.93
CA HIS A 324 22.77 -40.73 5.92
C HIS A 324 21.70 -39.80 6.55
N HIS A 325 21.90 -38.50 6.47
CA HIS A 325 20.82 -37.51 6.64
C HIS A 325 20.14 -37.26 5.30
N ARG A 326 18.91 -37.74 5.17
CA ARG A 326 17.98 -37.39 4.11
C ARG A 326 17.45 -35.94 4.36
N ARG A 327 17.69 -35.07 3.40
CA ARG A 327 16.94 -33.79 3.27
C ARG A 327 15.57 -34.09 2.67
N GLY A 328 14.51 -33.84 3.41
CA GLY A 328 13.14 -33.80 2.89
C GLY A 328 12.90 -32.51 2.12
N LYS A 329 12.43 -32.60 0.88
CA LYS A 329 11.80 -31.51 0.14
C LYS A 329 10.36 -31.41 0.63
N LEU A 330 9.93 -30.21 0.98
CA LEU A 330 8.51 -29.84 1.08
C LEU A 330 8.13 -29.04 -0.16
N VAL A 331 7.00 -29.39 -0.70
CA VAL A 331 6.32 -28.81 -1.87
C VAL A 331 5.74 -27.44 -1.52
#